data_eafc26ee2debc6851a3bee1a789a7b38
#
_entry.id   eafc26ee2debc6851a3bee1a789a7b38
#
_cell.length_a   1.000
_cell.length_b   1.000
_cell.length_c   1.000
_cell.angle_alpha   90.00
_cell.angle_beta   90.00
_cell.angle_gamma   90.00
#
_symmetry.space_group_name_H-M   'P 1'
#
loop_
_entity.id
_entity.type
_entity.pdbx_description
1 polymer ?
#
loop_
_entity_poly.entity_id
_entity_poly.type
_entity_poly.pdbx_seq_one_letter_code
_entity_poly.pdbx_strand_id
1 'polypeptide(L)'
;MSGDLTRRWVTPVSYGVLAVELGVVTGFAAAYNALDFRIYMWGGHAVTHDTQLYLSLAYGHRFTYSPFAAVVFAPSAALPLALARTGWDLASVSALGYSLVLVLKLAGYRPSRAAIAGVTAAAMVLDPVYQTLFLGQINLILLALILTDVWRVARGRGAGLGVGVGVGVAAAIKLTPAIFIVFFLLAGKTKPAVTAAATFLGCGLIGLLVAPGASRQYWEHLFYDTSRVGAPYISNQSPYAAAIRIAGGAAHVGAWYVAIPLALGVVGLAAATVLARRGDWLGAAAVTGSTGLLVSPISWAHHWVWILPALVVLVRDGHRVAAGLGYLLFAAAPFWYTPHAGGPREYGFHWLVTLVANCYLIAGLAFLVFMARRAYLVLNEVNLGAHLVRAK
;
A
#
# COMPACT_ATOMS: atom_id res chain seq x y z
N MET A 1 16.09 -33.56 20.34
CA MET A 1 16.95 -33.67 19.13
C MET A 1 16.28 -33.25 17.83
N SER A 2 14.95 -33.20 17.69
CA SER A 2 14.28 -32.80 16.42
C SER A 2 14.28 -31.28 16.15
N GLY A 3 14.39 -30.43 17.17
CA GLY A 3 14.39 -28.97 16.99
C GLY A 3 15.70 -28.35 16.42
N ASP A 4 16.81 -29.08 16.53
CA ASP A 4 18.14 -28.54 16.13
C ASP A 4 18.44 -28.83 14.64
N LEU A 5 17.88 -29.92 14.09
CA LEU A 5 18.01 -30.26 12.67
C LEU A 5 17.19 -29.31 11.77
N THR A 6 15.96 -28.97 12.16
CA THR A 6 15.12 -27.98 11.46
C THR A 6 15.76 -26.59 11.45
N ARG A 7 16.40 -26.17 12.55
CA ARG A 7 17.12 -24.89 12.64
C ARG A 7 18.36 -24.84 11.76
N ARG A 8 19.08 -25.97 11.58
CA ARG A 8 20.30 -26.06 10.75
C ARG A 8 20.02 -25.87 9.25
N TRP A 9 18.89 -26.36 8.73
CA TRP A 9 18.58 -26.26 7.31
C TRP A 9 17.75 -25.02 6.96
N VAL A 10 16.88 -24.55 7.83
CA VAL A 10 16.06 -23.35 7.59
C VAL A 10 16.92 -22.11 7.34
N THR A 11 18.03 -21.95 8.06
CA THR A 11 18.90 -20.77 7.91
C THR A 11 19.54 -20.68 6.53
N PRO A 12 20.30 -21.70 6.02
CA PRO A 12 20.92 -21.62 4.71
C PRO A 12 19.90 -21.59 3.57
N VAL A 13 18.78 -22.30 3.70
CA VAL A 13 17.69 -22.25 2.69
C VAL A 13 17.09 -20.85 2.60
N SER A 14 16.78 -20.20 3.72
CA SER A 14 16.21 -18.85 3.70
C SER A 14 17.14 -17.84 3.03
N TYR A 15 18.42 -17.89 3.32
CA TYR A 15 19.40 -17.01 2.65
C TYR A 15 19.61 -17.37 1.19
N GLY A 16 19.66 -18.68 0.88
CA GLY A 16 19.82 -19.17 -0.50
C GLY A 16 18.67 -18.74 -1.41
N VAL A 17 17.43 -18.92 -0.98
CA VAL A 17 16.26 -18.48 -1.73
C VAL A 17 16.26 -16.97 -1.94
N LEU A 18 16.47 -16.20 -0.86
CA LEU A 18 16.55 -14.75 -0.97
C LEU A 18 17.67 -14.28 -1.91
N ALA A 19 18.83 -14.94 -1.86
CA ALA A 19 19.95 -14.60 -2.75
C ALA A 19 19.63 -14.88 -4.22
N VAL A 20 18.96 -15.99 -4.52
CA VAL A 20 18.46 -16.31 -5.87
C VAL A 20 17.47 -15.27 -6.35
N GLU A 21 16.47 -14.94 -5.52
CA GLU A 21 15.47 -13.93 -5.87
C GLU A 21 16.09 -12.55 -6.10
N LEU A 22 17.04 -12.14 -5.26
CA LEU A 22 17.81 -10.90 -5.47
C LEU A 22 18.60 -10.94 -6.78
N GLY A 23 19.22 -12.07 -7.11
CA GLY A 23 19.90 -12.27 -8.39
C GLY A 23 18.94 -12.15 -9.58
N VAL A 24 17.74 -12.73 -9.47
CA VAL A 24 16.69 -12.61 -10.49
C VAL A 24 16.22 -11.16 -10.62
N VAL A 25 15.90 -10.49 -9.51
CA VAL A 25 15.42 -9.09 -9.51
C VAL A 25 16.47 -8.16 -10.11
N THR A 26 17.74 -8.28 -9.71
CA THR A 26 18.82 -7.42 -10.23
C THR A 26 19.15 -7.72 -11.69
N GLY A 27 19.17 -8.99 -12.09
CA GLY A 27 19.36 -9.40 -13.49
C GLY A 27 18.20 -8.92 -14.37
N PHE A 28 16.98 -9.03 -13.87
CA PHE A 28 15.78 -8.54 -14.55
C PHE A 28 15.75 -7.01 -14.62
N ALA A 29 16.18 -6.31 -13.56
CA ALA A 29 16.29 -4.87 -13.51
C ALA A 29 17.24 -4.31 -14.60
N ALA A 30 18.33 -5.03 -14.89
CA ALA A 30 19.28 -4.65 -15.92
C ALA A 30 18.74 -4.88 -17.34
N ALA A 31 17.89 -5.89 -17.55
CA ALA A 31 17.40 -6.32 -18.87
C ALA A 31 16.03 -5.77 -19.23
N TYR A 32 15.15 -5.52 -18.24
CA TYR A 32 13.74 -5.16 -18.46
C TYR A 32 13.47 -3.67 -18.26
N ASN A 33 12.81 -3.09 -19.23
CA ASN A 33 12.38 -1.69 -19.19
C ASN A 33 11.07 -1.55 -18.38
N ALA A 34 11.16 -1.43 -17.07
CA ALA A 34 10.02 -1.24 -16.20
C ALA A 34 9.27 0.06 -16.53
N LEU A 35 8.02 -0.09 -16.94
CA LEU A 35 7.20 1.01 -17.43
C LEU A 35 7.09 2.16 -16.43
N ASP A 36 6.67 1.85 -15.20
CA ASP A 36 6.38 2.88 -14.21
C ASP A 36 7.65 3.58 -13.72
N PHE A 37 8.76 2.82 -13.57
CA PHE A 37 10.03 3.42 -13.24
C PHE A 37 10.53 4.39 -14.32
N ARG A 38 10.32 4.06 -15.59
CA ARG A 38 10.66 4.96 -16.72
C ARG A 38 9.77 6.20 -16.71
N ILE A 39 8.50 6.08 -16.33
CA ILE A 39 7.60 7.24 -16.16
C ILE A 39 8.11 8.11 -15.00
N TYR A 40 8.63 7.51 -13.91
CA TYR A 40 9.24 8.27 -12.81
C TYR A 40 10.48 9.04 -13.27
N MET A 41 11.39 8.38 -13.99
CA MET A 41 12.58 9.03 -14.53
C MET A 41 12.19 10.17 -15.50
N TRP A 42 11.22 9.92 -16.36
CA TRP A 42 10.71 10.96 -17.26
C TRP A 42 10.11 12.13 -16.47
N GLY A 43 9.31 11.88 -15.44
CA GLY A 43 8.77 12.92 -14.56
C GLY A 43 9.85 13.73 -13.87
N GLY A 44 10.88 13.06 -13.34
CA GLY A 44 12.04 13.70 -12.73
C GLY A 44 12.83 14.57 -13.72
N HIS A 45 12.99 14.11 -14.96
CA HIS A 45 13.60 14.90 -16.02
C HIS A 45 12.72 16.08 -16.45
N ALA A 46 11.42 15.84 -16.61
CA ALA A 46 10.47 16.86 -17.01
C ALA A 46 10.41 18.03 -16.01
N VAL A 47 10.46 17.76 -14.69
CA VAL A 47 10.37 18.81 -13.67
C VAL A 47 11.60 19.72 -13.66
N THR A 48 12.76 19.22 -14.06
CA THR A 48 14.02 20.01 -14.11
C THR A 48 14.22 20.77 -15.42
N HIS A 49 13.49 20.42 -16.49
CA HIS A 49 13.64 20.97 -17.84
C HIS A 49 12.38 21.70 -18.31
N ASP A 50 11.52 22.15 -17.40
CA ASP A 50 10.28 22.91 -17.65
C ASP A 50 9.39 22.32 -18.76
N THR A 51 9.35 21.00 -18.86
CA THR A 51 8.46 20.28 -19.79
C THR A 51 7.06 20.19 -19.22
N GLN A 52 6.07 20.00 -20.11
CA GLN A 52 4.65 19.91 -19.72
C GLN A 52 4.35 18.57 -19.02
N LEU A 53 4.74 18.48 -17.76
CA LEU A 53 4.72 17.27 -16.91
C LEU A 53 3.42 16.45 -17.04
N TYR A 54 2.27 17.08 -17.19
CA TYR A 54 0.97 16.41 -17.21
C TYR A 54 0.32 16.34 -18.60
N LEU A 55 0.80 17.09 -19.57
CA LEU A 55 0.23 17.13 -20.91
C LEU A 55 0.88 16.10 -21.84
N SER A 56 2.17 15.87 -21.64
CA SER A 56 2.93 14.95 -22.48
C SER A 56 2.70 13.48 -22.07
N LEU A 57 2.84 12.59 -23.05
CA LEU A 57 2.84 11.15 -22.84
C LEU A 57 4.28 10.63 -22.70
N ALA A 58 4.55 9.93 -21.63
CA ALA A 58 5.78 9.17 -21.45
C ALA A 58 5.49 7.68 -21.71
N TYR A 59 6.08 7.13 -22.78
CA TYR A 59 5.86 5.72 -23.16
C TYR A 59 4.38 5.35 -23.35
N GLY A 60 3.57 6.27 -23.89
CA GLY A 60 2.14 6.09 -24.08
C GLY A 60 1.27 6.34 -22.84
N HIS A 61 1.86 6.70 -21.70
CA HIS A 61 1.17 6.94 -20.44
C HIS A 61 1.40 8.35 -19.92
N ARG A 62 0.46 8.86 -19.15
CA ARG A 62 0.57 10.16 -18.48
C ARG A 62 1.28 10.01 -17.13
N PHE A 63 2.05 11.03 -16.73
CA PHE A 63 2.50 11.15 -15.35
C PHE A 63 1.27 11.47 -14.46
N THR A 64 1.07 10.70 -13.41
CA THR A 64 -0.15 10.80 -12.57
C THR A 64 0.14 11.10 -11.10
N TYR A 65 1.41 11.24 -10.74
CA TYR A 65 1.85 11.56 -9.39
C TYR A 65 1.87 13.08 -9.14
N SER A 66 2.03 13.46 -7.87
CA SER A 66 2.16 14.87 -7.51
C SER A 66 3.43 15.52 -8.11
N PRO A 67 3.50 16.85 -8.24
CA PRO A 67 4.73 17.54 -8.66
C PRO A 67 5.92 17.27 -7.72
N PHE A 68 5.66 17.15 -6.40
CA PHE A 68 6.69 16.76 -5.44
C PHE A 68 7.29 15.38 -5.73
N ALA A 69 6.47 14.41 -6.17
CA ALA A 69 6.98 13.11 -6.57
C ALA A 69 7.98 13.22 -7.74
N ALA A 70 7.72 14.09 -8.73
CA ALA A 70 8.66 14.33 -9.81
C ALA A 70 9.99 14.89 -9.29
N VAL A 71 9.96 15.79 -8.30
CA VAL A 71 11.18 16.28 -7.63
C VAL A 71 11.94 15.14 -6.94
N VAL A 72 11.23 14.23 -6.25
CA VAL A 72 11.85 13.05 -5.61
C VAL A 72 12.49 12.11 -6.62
N PHE A 73 11.94 11.99 -7.82
CA PHE A 73 12.47 11.12 -8.88
C PHE A 73 13.62 11.77 -9.70
N ALA A 74 13.81 13.09 -9.62
CA ALA A 74 14.82 13.80 -10.39
C ALA A 74 16.26 13.27 -10.18
N PRO A 75 16.73 12.91 -8.99
CA PRO A 75 18.04 12.31 -8.82
C PRO A 75 18.23 10.98 -9.58
N SER A 76 17.18 10.15 -9.64
CA SER A 76 17.21 8.89 -10.42
C SER A 76 17.27 9.18 -11.92
N ALA A 77 16.60 10.23 -12.40
CA ALA A 77 16.61 10.66 -13.79
C ALA A 77 17.98 11.14 -14.30
N ALA A 78 18.86 11.56 -13.39
CA ALA A 78 20.23 11.96 -13.72
C ALA A 78 21.19 10.79 -13.91
N LEU A 79 20.77 9.55 -13.61
CA LEU A 79 21.62 8.35 -13.67
C LEU A 79 21.33 7.52 -14.93
N PRO A 80 22.30 6.71 -15.41
CA PRO A 80 22.01 5.68 -16.40
C PRO A 80 20.90 4.75 -15.94
N LEU A 81 19.98 4.40 -16.83
CA LEU A 81 18.76 3.63 -16.52
C LEU A 81 19.05 2.35 -15.72
N ALA A 82 20.04 1.57 -16.14
CA ALA A 82 20.39 0.31 -15.46
C ALA A 82 20.84 0.53 -14.01
N LEU A 83 21.66 1.56 -13.76
CA LEU A 83 22.14 1.90 -12.43
C LEU A 83 21.00 2.40 -11.53
N ALA A 84 20.21 3.36 -12.04
CA ALA A 84 19.05 3.90 -11.33
C ALA A 84 18.04 2.81 -10.98
N ARG A 85 17.74 1.93 -11.92
CA ARG A 85 16.81 0.81 -11.75
C ARG A 85 17.31 -0.20 -10.73
N THR A 86 18.55 -0.65 -10.83
CA THR A 86 19.13 -1.60 -9.87
C THR A 86 19.14 -1.02 -8.46
N GLY A 87 19.55 0.24 -8.31
CA GLY A 87 19.51 0.93 -7.02
C GLY A 87 18.10 1.03 -6.45
N TRP A 88 17.11 1.30 -7.31
CA TRP A 88 15.70 1.38 -6.94
C TRP A 88 15.12 0.05 -6.45
N ASP A 89 15.43 -1.05 -7.15
CA ASP A 89 14.96 -2.37 -6.75
C ASP A 89 15.62 -2.85 -5.45
N LEU A 90 16.92 -2.60 -5.27
CA LEU A 90 17.61 -2.88 -4.02
C LEU A 90 17.04 -2.07 -2.84
N ALA A 91 16.72 -0.78 -3.07
CA ALA A 91 16.04 0.05 -2.09
C ALA A 91 14.64 -0.50 -1.76
N SER A 92 13.89 -0.95 -2.78
CA SER A 92 12.55 -1.53 -2.62
C SER A 92 12.58 -2.84 -1.83
N VAL A 93 13.52 -3.76 -2.12
CA VAL A 93 13.67 -5.02 -1.36
C VAL A 93 14.16 -4.74 0.07
N SER A 94 15.04 -3.76 0.25
CA SER A 94 15.48 -3.34 1.59
C SER A 94 14.32 -2.77 2.40
N ALA A 95 13.47 -1.95 1.77
CA ALA A 95 12.25 -1.41 2.36
C ALA A 95 11.24 -2.52 2.72
N LEU A 96 11.10 -3.56 1.87
CA LEU A 96 10.31 -4.75 2.16
C LEU A 96 10.80 -5.46 3.41
N GLY A 97 12.08 -5.83 3.45
CA GLY A 97 12.68 -6.51 4.61
C GLY A 97 12.55 -5.69 5.89
N TYR A 98 12.80 -4.38 5.81
CA TYR A 98 12.60 -3.46 6.93
C TYR A 98 11.14 -3.38 7.38
N SER A 99 10.19 -3.28 6.46
CA SER A 99 8.75 -3.29 6.76
C SER A 99 8.33 -4.57 7.47
N LEU A 100 8.82 -5.72 7.03
CA LEU A 100 8.56 -7.02 7.67
C LEU A 100 9.14 -7.10 9.09
N VAL A 101 10.32 -6.53 9.33
CA VAL A 101 10.87 -6.39 10.70
C VAL A 101 9.93 -5.59 11.58
N LEU A 102 9.42 -4.46 11.10
CA LEU A 102 8.50 -3.62 11.88
C LEU A 102 7.17 -4.32 12.14
N VAL A 103 6.60 -4.96 11.12
CA VAL A 103 5.35 -5.72 11.21
C VAL A 103 5.47 -6.86 12.22
N LEU A 104 6.54 -7.65 12.16
CA LEU A 104 6.78 -8.74 13.11
C LEU A 104 7.01 -8.23 14.54
N LYS A 105 7.72 -7.12 14.71
CA LYS A 105 7.89 -6.47 16.02
C LYS A 105 6.58 -5.91 16.58
N LEU A 106 5.72 -5.34 15.75
CA LEU A 106 4.39 -4.88 16.14
C LEU A 106 3.47 -6.06 16.51
N ALA A 107 3.68 -7.23 15.91
CA ALA A 107 3.01 -8.48 16.29
C ALA A 107 3.53 -9.11 17.59
N GLY A 108 4.58 -8.55 18.20
CA GLY A 108 5.20 -9.08 19.41
C GLY A 108 6.31 -10.11 19.16
N TYR A 109 6.67 -10.40 17.91
CA TYR A 109 7.71 -11.35 17.59
C TYR A 109 9.11 -10.71 17.69
N ARG A 110 10.13 -11.58 17.91
CA ARG A 110 11.56 -11.23 17.87
C ARG A 110 12.23 -12.04 16.75
N PRO A 111 12.06 -11.62 15.48
CA PRO A 111 12.54 -12.42 14.36
C PRO A 111 14.09 -12.47 14.33
N SER A 112 14.64 -13.66 14.04
CA SER A 112 16.04 -13.81 13.69
C SER A 112 16.31 -13.27 12.28
N ARG A 113 17.59 -13.04 11.94
CA ARG A 113 17.98 -12.62 10.58
C ARG A 113 17.52 -13.64 9.52
N ALA A 114 17.65 -14.93 9.81
CA ALA A 114 17.18 -15.99 8.90
C ALA A 114 15.65 -15.98 8.74
N ALA A 115 14.89 -15.76 9.82
CA ALA A 115 13.43 -15.60 9.73
C ALA A 115 13.05 -14.38 8.86
N ILE A 116 13.77 -13.27 9.00
CA ILE A 116 13.55 -12.08 8.16
C ILE A 116 13.84 -12.41 6.69
N ALA A 117 14.97 -13.08 6.39
CA ALA A 117 15.28 -13.50 5.03
C ALA A 117 14.20 -14.41 4.44
N GLY A 118 13.75 -15.42 5.20
CA GLY A 118 12.71 -16.36 4.75
C GLY A 118 11.34 -15.68 4.51
N VAL A 119 10.89 -14.78 5.41
CA VAL A 119 9.63 -14.08 5.20
C VAL A 119 9.73 -13.02 4.11
N THR A 120 10.91 -12.44 3.88
CA THR A 120 11.15 -11.51 2.76
C THR A 120 11.05 -12.27 1.44
N ALA A 121 11.72 -13.42 1.31
CA ALA A 121 11.62 -14.28 0.15
C ALA A 121 10.16 -14.72 -0.10
N ALA A 122 9.48 -15.23 0.94
CA ALA A 122 8.05 -15.58 0.80
C ALA A 122 7.18 -14.40 0.38
N ALA A 123 7.48 -13.18 0.83
CA ALA A 123 6.74 -11.99 0.45
C ALA A 123 6.98 -11.58 -1.02
N MET A 124 8.15 -11.85 -1.59
CA MET A 124 8.47 -11.53 -3.00
C MET A 124 7.65 -12.34 -4.00
N VAL A 125 7.13 -13.50 -3.60
CA VAL A 125 6.22 -14.33 -4.42
C VAL A 125 4.80 -13.72 -4.52
N LEU A 126 4.40 -12.86 -3.58
CA LEU A 126 3.08 -12.22 -3.61
C LEU A 126 2.98 -11.22 -4.77
N ASP A 127 1.93 -11.32 -5.59
CA ASP A 127 1.74 -10.47 -6.78
C ASP A 127 1.87 -8.96 -6.49
N PRO A 128 1.35 -8.38 -5.38
CA PRO A 128 1.55 -6.95 -5.11
C PRO A 128 3.02 -6.57 -4.93
N VAL A 129 3.84 -7.46 -4.35
CA VAL A 129 5.28 -7.24 -4.18
C VAL A 129 6.00 -7.46 -5.49
N TYR A 130 5.71 -8.59 -6.16
CA TYR A 130 6.25 -8.90 -7.49
C TYR A 130 5.96 -7.77 -8.48
N GLN A 131 4.70 -7.33 -8.60
CA GLN A 131 4.31 -6.22 -9.48
C GLN A 131 4.99 -4.90 -9.11
N THR A 132 5.20 -4.63 -7.82
CA THR A 132 5.94 -3.45 -7.37
C THR A 132 7.37 -3.50 -7.89
N LEU A 133 8.06 -4.64 -7.79
CA LEU A 133 9.43 -4.82 -8.28
C LEU A 133 9.46 -4.85 -9.82
N PHE A 134 8.54 -5.57 -10.46
CA PHE A 134 8.46 -5.68 -11.92
C PHE A 134 8.26 -4.32 -12.61
N LEU A 135 7.34 -3.50 -12.11
CA LEU A 135 7.04 -2.17 -12.65
C LEU A 135 7.99 -1.07 -12.13
N GLY A 136 8.77 -1.34 -11.08
CA GLY A 136 9.61 -0.37 -10.40
C GLY A 136 8.81 0.66 -9.60
N GLN A 137 7.75 0.22 -8.97
CA GLN A 137 6.85 1.05 -8.18
C GLN A 137 7.44 1.40 -6.79
N ILE A 138 7.01 2.54 -6.25
CA ILE A 138 7.48 3.09 -4.96
C ILE A 138 6.79 2.49 -3.73
N ASN A 139 5.79 1.62 -3.88
CA ASN A 139 4.87 1.24 -2.80
C ASN A 139 5.55 0.62 -1.58
N LEU A 140 6.62 -0.17 -1.75
CA LEU A 140 7.35 -0.79 -0.64
C LEU A 140 8.09 0.26 0.19
N ILE A 141 8.62 1.29 -0.46
CA ILE A 141 9.27 2.43 0.22
C ILE A 141 8.23 3.23 1.00
N LEU A 142 7.06 3.51 0.40
CA LEU A 142 5.97 4.20 1.10
C LEU A 142 5.47 3.38 2.30
N LEU A 143 5.32 2.06 2.15
CA LEU A 143 4.96 1.16 3.25
C LEU A 143 5.95 1.25 4.41
N ALA A 144 7.26 1.25 4.12
CA ALA A 144 8.32 1.35 5.12
C ALA A 144 8.27 2.70 5.87
N LEU A 145 8.04 3.81 5.17
CA LEU A 145 7.88 5.13 5.77
C LEU A 145 6.70 5.17 6.74
N ILE A 146 5.54 4.69 6.31
CA ILE A 146 4.32 4.69 7.12
C ILE A 146 4.47 3.79 8.35
N LEU A 147 4.97 2.56 8.16
CA LEU A 147 5.17 1.61 9.26
C LEU A 147 6.21 2.10 10.27
N THR A 148 7.20 2.88 9.85
CA THR A 148 8.15 3.53 10.75
C THR A 148 7.44 4.47 11.72
N ASP A 149 6.57 5.32 11.23
CA ASP A 149 5.82 6.24 12.08
C ASP A 149 4.84 5.49 12.99
N VAL A 150 4.11 4.50 12.46
CA VAL A 150 3.23 3.64 13.27
C VAL A 150 4.00 2.95 14.39
N TRP A 151 5.16 2.37 14.09
CA TRP A 151 6.00 1.69 15.08
C TRP A 151 6.52 2.66 16.16
N ARG A 152 6.93 3.87 15.77
CA ARG A 152 7.39 4.89 16.72
C ARG A 152 6.26 5.35 17.64
N VAL A 153 5.04 5.52 17.10
CA VAL A 153 3.84 5.84 17.88
C VAL A 153 3.50 4.69 18.85
N ALA A 154 3.51 3.44 18.37
CA ALA A 154 3.25 2.24 19.17
C ALA A 154 4.23 2.10 20.36
N ARG A 155 5.47 2.56 20.20
CA ARG A 155 6.52 2.53 21.25
C ARG A 155 6.49 3.73 22.19
N GLY A 156 5.40 4.50 22.20
CA GLY A 156 5.27 5.67 23.05
C GLY A 156 6.12 6.88 22.59
N ARG A 157 6.78 6.79 21.44
CA ARG A 157 7.62 7.87 20.90
C ARG A 157 6.85 8.90 20.09
N GLY A 158 5.52 8.89 20.16
CA GLY A 158 4.64 9.79 19.40
C GLY A 158 4.86 11.29 19.67
N ALA A 159 5.49 11.64 20.80
CA ALA A 159 5.90 13.02 21.09
C ALA A 159 7.31 13.37 20.55
N GLY A 160 8.04 12.39 20.01
CA GLY A 160 9.39 12.60 19.49
C GLY A 160 9.41 13.41 18.20
N LEU A 161 10.49 14.17 18.00
CA LEU A 161 10.70 14.94 16.77
C LEU A 161 10.64 14.01 15.53
N GLY A 162 9.95 14.46 14.49
CA GLY A 162 9.89 13.78 13.19
C GLY A 162 8.98 12.54 13.13
N VAL A 163 8.15 12.26 14.15
CA VAL A 163 7.10 11.22 14.04
C VAL A 163 5.93 11.80 13.25
N GLY A 164 5.57 11.16 12.16
CA GLY A 164 4.60 11.66 11.18
C GLY A 164 5.24 12.14 9.87
N VAL A 165 6.56 12.39 9.85
CA VAL A 165 7.27 12.80 8.62
C VAL A 165 7.17 11.72 7.54
N GLY A 166 7.33 10.45 7.89
CA GLY A 166 7.21 9.34 6.94
C GLY A 166 5.83 9.28 6.28
N VAL A 167 4.76 9.44 7.06
CA VAL A 167 3.38 9.51 6.53
C VAL A 167 3.19 10.75 5.66
N GLY A 168 3.71 11.92 6.07
CA GLY A 168 3.58 13.16 5.30
C GLY A 168 4.29 13.09 3.95
N VAL A 169 5.53 12.58 3.91
CA VAL A 169 6.29 12.36 2.66
C VAL A 169 5.57 11.34 1.77
N ALA A 170 5.12 10.22 2.34
CA ALA A 170 4.40 9.21 1.58
C ALA A 170 3.11 9.77 0.96
N ALA A 171 2.35 10.56 1.72
CA ALA A 171 1.14 11.24 1.24
C ALA A 171 1.44 12.28 0.15
N ALA A 172 2.56 13.00 0.27
CA ALA A 172 2.97 13.98 -0.72
C ALA A 172 3.43 13.36 -2.04
N ILE A 173 4.02 12.17 -2.01
CA ILE A 173 4.37 11.42 -3.23
C ILE A 173 3.11 10.81 -3.86
N LYS A 174 2.26 10.17 -3.06
CA LYS A 174 1.04 9.47 -3.47
C LYS A 174 -0.07 9.74 -2.45
N LEU A 175 -1.22 10.23 -2.88
CA LEU A 175 -2.23 10.79 -1.96
C LEU A 175 -2.86 9.74 -1.02
N THR A 176 -2.94 8.48 -1.42
CA THR A 176 -3.58 7.39 -0.64
C THR A 176 -3.06 7.28 0.81
N PRO A 177 -1.74 7.41 1.12
CA PRO A 177 -1.23 7.44 2.49
C PRO A 177 -1.78 8.55 3.39
N ALA A 178 -2.40 9.60 2.84
CA ALA A 178 -3.00 10.67 3.66
C ALA A 178 -4.08 10.17 4.63
N ILE A 179 -4.68 9.01 4.39
CA ILE A 179 -5.60 8.36 5.32
C ILE A 179 -4.97 8.13 6.71
N PHE A 180 -3.63 7.95 6.79
CA PHE A 180 -2.92 7.79 8.04
C PHE A 180 -2.83 9.09 8.85
N ILE A 181 -2.92 10.27 8.22
CA ILE A 181 -3.03 11.56 8.92
C ILE A 181 -4.35 11.59 9.70
N VAL A 182 -5.44 11.24 9.02
CA VAL A 182 -6.77 11.15 9.62
C VAL A 182 -6.80 10.07 10.72
N PHE A 183 -6.23 8.89 10.45
CA PHE A 183 -6.12 7.82 11.43
C PHE A 183 -5.37 8.26 12.71
N PHE A 184 -4.22 8.91 12.58
CA PHE A 184 -3.48 9.41 13.75
C PHE A 184 -4.29 10.41 14.57
N LEU A 185 -5.01 11.31 13.89
CA LEU A 185 -5.88 12.28 14.56
C LEU A 185 -6.99 11.57 15.36
N LEU A 186 -7.71 10.65 14.73
CA LEU A 186 -8.79 9.88 15.35
C LEU A 186 -8.29 8.99 16.50
N ALA A 187 -7.07 8.44 16.38
CA ALA A 187 -6.42 7.65 17.42
C ALA A 187 -5.91 8.52 18.60
N GLY A 188 -6.13 9.84 18.57
CA GLY A 188 -5.67 10.76 19.60
C GLY A 188 -4.17 11.06 19.55
N LYS A 189 -3.53 10.81 18.41
CA LYS A 189 -2.10 11.10 18.17
C LYS A 189 -1.94 12.42 17.42
N THR A 190 -2.34 13.51 18.06
CA THR A 190 -2.39 14.86 17.43
C THR A 190 -1.02 15.33 16.93
N LYS A 191 0.06 15.17 17.71
CA LYS A 191 1.40 15.58 17.27
C LYS A 191 1.85 14.86 16.00
N PRO A 192 1.83 13.50 15.90
CA PRO A 192 2.09 12.80 14.65
C PRO A 192 1.18 13.23 13.48
N ALA A 193 -0.10 13.46 13.73
CA ALA A 193 -1.03 13.91 12.70
C ALA A 193 -0.67 15.30 12.16
N VAL A 194 -0.40 16.26 13.07
CA VAL A 194 0.01 17.62 12.69
C VAL A 194 1.37 17.61 11.98
N THR A 195 2.34 16.82 12.48
CA THR A 195 3.64 16.67 11.81
C THR A 195 3.48 16.11 10.41
N ALA A 196 2.64 15.08 10.23
CA ALA A 196 2.40 14.49 8.92
C ALA A 196 1.70 15.47 7.96
N ALA A 197 0.70 16.21 8.45
CA ALA A 197 0.03 17.25 7.66
C ALA A 197 0.98 18.38 7.27
N ALA A 198 1.78 18.88 8.23
CA ALA A 198 2.77 19.92 7.96
C ALA A 198 3.85 19.46 6.96
N THR A 199 4.31 18.20 7.09
CA THR A 199 5.26 17.61 6.14
C THR A 199 4.63 17.46 4.74
N PHE A 200 3.39 16.99 4.65
CA PHE A 200 2.65 16.89 3.39
C PHE A 200 2.55 18.28 2.70
N LEU A 201 2.17 19.31 3.45
CA LEU A 201 2.07 20.67 2.93
C LEU A 201 3.45 21.25 2.57
N GLY A 202 4.48 21.00 3.37
CA GLY A 202 5.85 21.43 3.07
C GLY A 202 6.40 20.78 1.80
N CYS A 203 6.16 19.48 1.61
CA CYS A 203 6.49 18.79 0.36
C CYS A 203 5.69 19.33 -0.83
N GLY A 204 4.41 19.63 -0.64
CA GLY A 204 3.58 20.31 -1.64
C GLY A 204 4.11 21.67 -2.03
N LEU A 205 4.58 22.45 -1.03
CA LEU A 205 5.23 23.75 -1.26
C LEU A 205 6.53 23.61 -2.07
N ILE A 206 7.36 22.58 -1.79
CA ILE A 206 8.54 22.31 -2.59
C ILE A 206 8.13 22.04 -4.05
N GLY A 207 7.12 21.22 -4.28
CA GLY A 207 6.58 20.98 -5.62
C GLY A 207 6.10 22.26 -6.30
N LEU A 208 5.40 23.13 -5.56
CA LEU A 208 4.91 24.42 -6.04
C LEU A 208 6.05 25.38 -6.41
N LEU A 209 7.11 25.43 -5.63
CA LEU A 209 8.26 26.29 -5.89
C LEU A 209 9.09 25.83 -7.10
N VAL A 210 9.21 24.52 -7.30
CA VAL A 210 9.99 23.92 -8.40
C VAL A 210 9.19 23.93 -9.72
N ALA A 211 7.89 23.62 -9.67
CA ALA A 211 7.03 23.50 -10.83
C ALA A 211 5.65 24.14 -10.59
N PRO A 212 5.58 25.50 -10.57
CA PRO A 212 4.37 26.22 -10.16
C PRO A 212 3.17 25.95 -11.08
N GLY A 213 3.38 25.92 -12.40
CA GLY A 213 2.33 25.64 -13.38
C GLY A 213 1.78 24.22 -13.25
N ALA A 214 2.66 23.22 -13.18
CA ALA A 214 2.28 21.83 -12.97
C ALA A 214 1.58 21.64 -11.62
N SER A 215 2.01 22.34 -10.57
CA SER A 215 1.37 22.25 -9.25
C SER A 215 -0.05 22.78 -9.25
N ARG A 216 -0.31 23.92 -9.86
CA ARG A 216 -1.67 24.45 -10.04
C ARG A 216 -2.54 23.46 -10.82
N GLN A 217 -2.06 23.00 -11.98
CA GLN A 217 -2.79 22.05 -12.82
C GLN A 217 -3.13 20.76 -12.06
N TYR A 218 -2.17 20.22 -11.26
CA TYR A 218 -2.39 19.02 -10.48
C TYR A 218 -3.46 19.21 -9.40
N TRP A 219 -3.31 20.22 -8.56
CA TRP A 219 -4.18 20.41 -7.41
C TRP A 219 -5.56 20.97 -7.76
N GLU A 220 -5.68 21.72 -8.86
CA GLU A 220 -6.97 22.27 -9.28
C GLU A 220 -7.79 21.27 -10.12
N HIS A 221 -7.13 20.39 -10.90
CA HIS A 221 -7.84 19.61 -11.92
C HIS A 221 -7.51 18.11 -11.95
N LEU A 222 -6.27 17.69 -11.63
CA LEU A 222 -5.81 16.36 -12.00
C LEU A 222 -5.81 15.30 -10.90
N PHE A 223 -5.67 15.70 -9.63
CA PHE A 223 -5.52 14.75 -8.54
C PHE A 223 -6.75 13.85 -8.32
N TYR A 224 -7.93 14.27 -8.78
CA TYR A 224 -9.19 13.55 -8.73
C TYR A 224 -9.66 12.99 -10.08
N ASP A 225 -8.97 13.35 -11.18
CA ASP A 225 -9.37 12.94 -12.53
C ASP A 225 -8.92 11.49 -12.82
N THR A 226 -9.86 10.56 -12.67
CA THR A 226 -9.66 9.13 -12.94
C THR A 226 -9.70 8.77 -14.42
N SER A 227 -10.12 9.69 -15.32
CA SER A 227 -10.18 9.43 -16.77
C SER A 227 -8.80 9.26 -17.40
N ARG A 228 -7.76 9.77 -16.72
CA ARG A 228 -6.36 9.74 -17.16
C ARG A 228 -5.67 8.39 -16.94
N VAL A 229 -6.29 7.52 -16.16
CA VAL A 229 -5.74 6.22 -15.78
C VAL A 229 -6.77 5.15 -16.13
N GLY A 230 -6.49 4.17 -16.89
CA GLY A 230 -7.44 3.14 -17.32
C GLY A 230 -8.22 2.48 -16.16
N ALA A 231 -9.13 3.25 -15.53
CA ALA A 231 -9.82 2.85 -14.30
C ALA A 231 -10.51 1.47 -14.36
N PRO A 232 -11.11 1.02 -15.49
CA PRO A 232 -11.69 -0.33 -15.60
C PRO A 232 -10.66 -1.46 -15.69
N TYR A 233 -9.37 -1.16 -15.98
CA TYR A 233 -8.36 -2.19 -16.19
C TYR A 233 -8.31 -3.19 -15.05
N ILE A 234 -8.17 -4.47 -15.38
CA ILE A 234 -8.30 -5.60 -14.45
C ILE A 234 -7.42 -5.50 -13.21
N SER A 235 -6.22 -4.93 -13.36
CA SER A 235 -5.29 -4.68 -12.24
C SER A 235 -5.84 -3.69 -11.20
N ASN A 236 -6.83 -2.85 -11.57
CA ASN A 236 -7.48 -1.96 -10.61
C ASN A 236 -8.51 -2.75 -9.78
N GLN A 237 -8.14 -3.07 -8.57
CA GLN A 237 -8.90 -3.86 -7.61
C GLN A 237 -9.64 -2.96 -6.59
N SER A 238 -10.09 -1.77 -7.03
CA SER A 238 -10.88 -0.85 -6.22
C SER A 238 -12.39 -1.13 -6.36
N PRO A 239 -13.22 -0.67 -5.39
CA PRO A 239 -14.66 -0.69 -5.56
C PRO A 239 -15.14 0.07 -6.80
N TYR A 240 -14.48 1.17 -7.18
CA TYR A 240 -14.81 1.96 -8.36
C TYR A 240 -14.61 1.17 -9.65
N ALA A 241 -13.47 0.50 -9.78
CA ALA A 241 -13.20 -0.35 -10.93
C ALA A 241 -14.23 -1.50 -11.06
N ALA A 242 -14.58 -2.11 -9.93
CA ALA A 242 -15.61 -3.15 -9.90
C ALA A 242 -16.99 -2.59 -10.36
N ALA A 243 -17.37 -1.42 -9.87
CA ALA A 243 -18.60 -0.76 -10.29
C ALA A 243 -18.61 -0.47 -11.80
N ILE A 244 -17.50 0.05 -12.37
CA ILE A 244 -17.36 0.29 -13.81
C ILE A 244 -17.50 -1.00 -14.61
N ARG A 245 -16.82 -2.08 -14.21
CA ARG A 245 -16.86 -3.38 -14.88
C ARG A 245 -18.27 -3.99 -14.86
N ILE A 246 -18.95 -3.90 -13.73
CA ILE A 246 -20.34 -4.41 -13.56
C ILE A 246 -21.34 -3.55 -14.33
N ALA A 247 -21.21 -2.23 -14.29
CA ALA A 247 -22.12 -1.30 -14.96
C ALA A 247 -21.90 -1.20 -16.48
N GLY A 248 -20.80 -1.78 -16.99
CA GLY A 248 -20.48 -1.70 -18.42
C GLY A 248 -19.89 -0.37 -18.88
N GLY A 249 -19.32 0.42 -17.97
CA GLY A 249 -18.62 1.66 -18.28
C GLY A 249 -18.72 2.72 -17.18
N ALA A 250 -17.75 3.64 -17.14
CA ALA A 250 -17.69 4.70 -16.13
C ALA A 250 -18.90 5.67 -16.21
N ALA A 251 -19.44 5.90 -17.40
CA ALA A 251 -20.61 6.76 -17.62
C ALA A 251 -21.89 6.21 -16.95
N HIS A 252 -21.92 4.91 -16.66
CA HIS A 252 -23.06 4.25 -16.01
C HIS A 252 -22.93 4.21 -14.48
N VAL A 253 -21.80 4.63 -13.94
CA VAL A 253 -21.58 4.73 -12.48
C VAL A 253 -22.04 6.12 -12.02
N GLY A 254 -23.21 6.18 -11.40
CA GLY A 254 -23.77 7.43 -10.93
C GLY A 254 -23.11 7.98 -9.66
N ALA A 255 -23.47 9.20 -9.28
CA ALA A 255 -22.95 9.87 -8.08
C ALA A 255 -23.18 9.09 -6.77
N TRP A 256 -24.17 8.19 -6.72
CA TRP A 256 -24.45 7.28 -5.60
C TRP A 256 -23.22 6.46 -5.18
N TYR A 257 -22.30 6.21 -6.11
CA TYR A 257 -21.08 5.46 -5.83
C TYR A 257 -20.26 6.08 -4.70
N VAL A 258 -20.24 7.40 -4.55
CA VAL A 258 -19.47 8.11 -3.51
C VAL A 258 -19.83 7.64 -2.10
N ALA A 259 -21.06 7.17 -1.88
CA ALA A 259 -21.51 6.65 -0.59
C ALA A 259 -20.73 5.37 -0.16
N ILE A 260 -20.29 4.55 -1.13
CA ILE A 260 -19.58 3.29 -0.85
C ILE A 260 -18.21 3.55 -0.21
N PRO A 261 -17.27 4.27 -0.85
CA PRO A 261 -15.96 4.55 -0.24
C PRO A 261 -16.08 5.35 1.05
N LEU A 262 -17.09 6.24 1.16
CA LEU A 262 -17.34 6.98 2.40
C LEU A 262 -17.71 6.04 3.55
N ALA A 263 -18.65 5.13 3.33
CA ALA A 263 -19.06 4.14 4.33
C ALA A 263 -17.91 3.21 4.72
N LEU A 264 -17.16 2.70 3.74
CA LEU A 264 -15.98 1.86 3.98
C LEU A 264 -14.89 2.62 4.76
N GLY A 265 -14.68 3.90 4.45
CA GLY A 265 -13.76 4.79 5.16
C GLY A 265 -14.14 4.98 6.62
N VAL A 266 -15.43 5.26 6.89
CA VAL A 266 -15.94 5.40 8.26
C VAL A 266 -15.77 4.12 9.06
N VAL A 267 -16.19 2.97 8.52
CA VAL A 267 -16.08 1.67 9.19
C VAL A 267 -14.61 1.32 9.46
N GLY A 268 -13.74 1.47 8.46
CA GLY A 268 -12.34 1.12 8.59
C GLY A 268 -11.58 2.02 9.56
N LEU A 269 -11.77 3.33 9.49
CA LEU A 269 -11.13 4.28 10.42
C LEU A 269 -11.67 4.14 11.85
N ALA A 270 -12.96 3.84 12.02
CA ALA A 270 -13.53 3.55 13.34
C ALA A 270 -12.88 2.28 13.92
N ALA A 271 -12.80 1.19 13.16
CA ALA A 271 -12.13 -0.04 13.60
C ALA A 271 -10.65 0.19 13.92
N ALA A 272 -9.92 0.90 13.06
CA ALA A 272 -8.52 1.25 13.29
C ALA A 272 -8.33 2.06 14.58
N THR A 273 -9.20 3.04 14.82
CA THR A 273 -9.17 3.89 16.01
C THR A 273 -9.36 3.07 17.28
N VAL A 274 -10.35 2.19 17.30
CA VAL A 274 -10.60 1.30 18.45
C VAL A 274 -9.40 0.43 18.72
N LEU A 275 -8.87 -0.25 17.72
CA LEU A 275 -7.70 -1.13 17.84
C LEU A 275 -6.46 -0.37 18.35
N ALA A 276 -6.18 0.81 17.80
CA ALA A 276 -5.05 1.64 18.21
C ALA A 276 -5.15 2.09 19.68
N ARG A 277 -6.35 2.51 20.10
CA ARG A 277 -6.61 2.91 21.48
C ARG A 277 -6.47 1.74 22.48
N ARG A 278 -6.58 0.52 21.99
CA ARG A 278 -6.33 -0.73 22.75
C ARG A 278 -4.91 -1.27 22.62
N GLY A 279 -4.02 -0.53 21.97
CA GLY A 279 -2.62 -0.90 21.80
C GLY A 279 -2.33 -1.83 20.62
N ASP A 280 -3.34 -2.27 19.87
CA ASP A 280 -3.13 -3.09 18.67
C ASP A 280 -2.79 -2.23 17.46
N TRP A 281 -1.57 -1.72 17.45
CA TRP A 281 -1.08 -0.86 16.37
C TRP A 281 -0.86 -1.60 15.05
N LEU A 282 -0.56 -2.92 15.10
CA LEU A 282 -0.44 -3.72 13.88
C LEU A 282 -1.81 -3.87 13.20
N GLY A 283 -2.84 -4.29 13.96
CA GLY A 283 -4.19 -4.40 13.44
C GLY A 283 -4.72 -3.06 12.93
N ALA A 284 -4.48 -1.98 13.68
CA ALA A 284 -4.86 -0.63 13.28
C ALA A 284 -4.19 -0.20 11.96
N ALA A 285 -2.89 -0.44 11.81
CA ALA A 285 -2.17 -0.10 10.57
C ALA A 285 -2.66 -0.93 9.38
N ALA A 286 -2.84 -2.25 9.57
CA ALA A 286 -3.31 -3.14 8.53
C ALA A 286 -4.71 -2.74 8.02
N VAL A 287 -5.66 -2.46 8.93
CA VAL A 287 -7.01 -2.06 8.53
C VAL A 287 -7.02 -0.64 7.93
N THR A 288 -6.21 0.30 8.42
CA THR A 288 -6.10 1.65 7.83
C THR A 288 -5.57 1.57 6.39
N GLY A 289 -4.48 0.83 6.16
CA GLY A 289 -3.91 0.67 4.83
C GLY A 289 -4.88 -0.01 3.86
N SER A 290 -5.54 -1.10 4.28
CA SER A 290 -6.57 -1.77 3.49
C SER A 290 -7.76 -0.86 3.21
N THR A 291 -8.19 -0.05 4.19
CA THR A 291 -9.26 0.95 4.00
C THR A 291 -8.86 1.99 2.96
N GLY A 292 -7.61 2.46 2.96
CA GLY A 292 -7.10 3.37 1.94
C GLY A 292 -7.24 2.82 0.52
N LEU A 293 -7.05 1.50 0.33
CA LEU A 293 -7.26 0.85 -0.96
C LEU A 293 -8.75 0.74 -1.34
N LEU A 294 -9.62 0.54 -0.35
CA LEU A 294 -11.06 0.42 -0.56
C LEU A 294 -11.74 1.79 -0.79
N VAL A 295 -11.16 2.88 -0.28
CA VAL A 295 -11.66 4.25 -0.47
C VAL A 295 -11.16 4.86 -1.78
N SER A 296 -9.94 4.51 -2.19
CA SER A 296 -9.33 5.04 -3.41
C SER A 296 -10.07 4.53 -4.66
N PRO A 297 -10.36 5.39 -5.64
CA PRO A 297 -10.92 4.94 -6.92
C PRO A 297 -9.91 4.14 -7.76
N ILE A 298 -8.62 4.28 -7.47
CA ILE A 298 -7.54 3.58 -8.17
C ILE A 298 -6.70 2.81 -7.15
N SER A 299 -6.83 1.49 -7.18
CA SER A 299 -6.10 0.57 -6.30
C SER A 299 -5.54 -0.61 -7.13
N TRP A 300 -4.47 -0.29 -7.89
CA TRP A 300 -3.78 -1.29 -8.70
C TRP A 300 -3.29 -2.47 -7.86
N ALA A 301 -3.13 -3.62 -8.47
CA ALA A 301 -2.65 -4.85 -7.81
C ALA A 301 -1.40 -4.59 -6.94
N HIS A 302 -0.44 -3.83 -7.43
CA HIS A 302 0.77 -3.47 -6.71
C HIS A 302 0.56 -2.50 -5.53
N HIS A 303 -0.62 -1.89 -5.35
CA HIS A 303 -0.96 -1.12 -4.14
C HIS A 303 -1.31 -2.02 -2.96
N TRP A 304 -1.68 -3.27 -3.20
CA TRP A 304 -2.14 -4.22 -2.18
C TRP A 304 -1.00 -4.80 -1.32
N VAL A 305 0.15 -4.14 -1.26
CA VAL A 305 1.25 -4.49 -0.34
C VAL A 305 0.82 -4.49 1.14
N TRP A 306 -0.33 -3.91 1.46
CA TRP A 306 -0.97 -3.98 2.77
C TRP A 306 -1.44 -5.39 3.16
N ILE A 307 -1.42 -6.35 2.24
CA ILE A 307 -1.60 -7.77 2.54
C ILE A 307 -0.51 -8.28 3.50
N LEU A 308 0.69 -7.72 3.48
CA LEU A 308 1.80 -8.14 4.35
C LEU A 308 1.46 -7.98 5.85
N PRO A 309 1.10 -6.80 6.36
CA PRO A 309 0.65 -6.69 7.74
C PRO A 309 -0.67 -7.42 8.01
N ALA A 310 -1.59 -7.54 7.03
CA ALA A 310 -2.85 -8.25 7.20
C ALA A 310 -2.63 -9.75 7.43
N LEU A 311 -1.75 -10.41 6.67
CA LEU A 311 -1.40 -11.82 6.86
C LEU A 311 -0.79 -12.06 8.25
N VAL A 312 0.10 -11.16 8.69
CA VAL A 312 0.71 -11.29 10.03
C VAL A 312 -0.32 -11.09 11.14
N VAL A 313 -1.31 -10.20 10.98
CA VAL A 313 -2.46 -10.10 11.91
C VAL A 313 -3.19 -11.42 11.99
N LEU A 314 -3.56 -12.01 10.85
CA LEU A 314 -4.30 -13.28 10.83
C LEU A 314 -3.52 -14.42 11.50
N VAL A 315 -2.21 -14.52 11.23
CA VAL A 315 -1.34 -15.54 11.86
C VAL A 315 -1.24 -15.31 13.37
N ARG A 316 -0.99 -14.08 13.81
CA ARG A 316 -0.89 -13.71 15.23
C ARG A 316 -2.17 -14.05 16.00
N ASP A 317 -3.32 -13.79 15.39
CA ASP A 317 -4.63 -13.98 16.01
C ASP A 317 -5.15 -15.43 15.85
N GLY A 318 -4.31 -16.36 15.33
CA GLY A 318 -4.61 -17.80 15.25
C GLY A 318 -5.36 -18.24 13.99
N HIS A 319 -5.70 -17.31 13.09
CA HIS A 319 -6.44 -17.58 11.84
C HIS A 319 -5.52 -18.08 10.71
N ARG A 320 -4.74 -19.14 10.98
CA ARG A 320 -3.70 -19.65 10.07
C ARG A 320 -4.25 -20.11 8.72
N VAL A 321 -5.44 -20.71 8.70
CA VAL A 321 -6.08 -21.15 7.45
C VAL A 321 -6.43 -19.94 6.59
N ALA A 322 -7.06 -18.91 7.17
CA ALA A 322 -7.37 -17.67 6.46
C ALA A 322 -6.11 -16.96 5.96
N ALA A 323 -5.03 -16.96 6.75
CA ALA A 323 -3.73 -16.43 6.32
C ALA A 323 -3.14 -17.22 5.14
N GLY A 324 -3.21 -18.55 5.17
CA GLY A 324 -2.75 -19.43 4.10
C GLY A 324 -3.56 -19.23 2.81
N LEU A 325 -4.89 -19.18 2.90
CA LEU A 325 -5.76 -18.91 1.75
C LEU A 325 -5.51 -17.50 1.19
N GLY A 326 -5.36 -16.50 2.05
CA GLY A 326 -5.00 -15.15 1.63
C GLY A 326 -3.63 -15.10 0.93
N TYR A 327 -2.62 -15.78 1.48
CA TYR A 327 -1.30 -15.87 0.84
C TYR A 327 -1.40 -16.51 -0.56
N LEU A 328 -2.10 -17.64 -0.69
CA LEU A 328 -2.28 -18.33 -1.98
C LEU A 328 -3.05 -17.46 -2.98
N LEU A 329 -4.10 -16.76 -2.55
CA LEU A 329 -4.86 -15.85 -3.39
C LEU A 329 -3.98 -14.72 -3.95
N PHE A 330 -3.17 -14.10 -3.10
CA PHE A 330 -2.31 -12.99 -3.49
C PHE A 330 -1.02 -13.43 -4.21
N ALA A 331 -0.61 -14.70 -4.07
CA ALA A 331 0.47 -15.27 -4.87
C ALA A 331 -0.02 -15.70 -6.26
N ALA A 332 -1.22 -16.28 -6.36
CA ALA A 332 -1.79 -16.75 -7.62
C ALA A 332 -2.38 -15.63 -8.47
N ALA A 333 -2.88 -14.54 -7.84
CA ALA A 333 -3.50 -13.38 -8.48
C ALA A 333 -4.46 -13.75 -9.61
N PRO A 334 -5.54 -14.54 -9.33
CA PRO A 334 -6.34 -15.20 -10.36
C PRO A 334 -7.08 -14.23 -11.28
N PHE A 335 -7.23 -12.96 -10.92
CA PHE A 335 -7.82 -11.94 -11.78
C PHE A 335 -7.03 -11.76 -13.10
N TRP A 336 -5.72 -12.04 -13.12
CA TRP A 336 -4.92 -11.97 -14.34
C TRP A 336 -5.32 -13.00 -15.41
N TYR A 337 -6.03 -14.07 -15.02
CA TYR A 337 -6.52 -15.10 -15.95
C TYR A 337 -7.92 -14.80 -16.50
N THR A 338 -8.52 -13.66 -16.11
CA THR A 338 -9.79 -13.20 -16.68
C THR A 338 -9.56 -12.41 -17.97
N PRO A 339 -10.54 -12.29 -18.88
CA PRO A 339 -10.40 -11.46 -20.08
C PRO A 339 -10.06 -10.02 -19.72
N HIS A 340 -8.96 -9.49 -20.24
CA HIS A 340 -8.56 -8.11 -19.99
C HIS A 340 -7.75 -7.54 -21.17
N ALA A 341 -7.96 -6.24 -21.44
CA ALA A 341 -7.16 -5.46 -22.40
C ALA A 341 -7.39 -3.94 -22.20
N GLY A 342 -8.09 -3.56 -21.12
CA GLY A 342 -8.62 -2.22 -20.90
C GLY A 342 -9.93 -1.97 -21.67
N GLY A 343 -10.95 -1.43 -20.99
CA GLY A 343 -12.21 -1.01 -21.58
C GLY A 343 -13.23 -2.15 -21.80
N PRO A 344 -13.88 -2.26 -22.98
CA PRO A 344 -15.07 -3.10 -23.15
C PRO A 344 -14.90 -4.58 -22.88
N ARG A 345 -13.68 -5.13 -23.00
CA ARG A 345 -13.42 -6.54 -22.72
C ARG A 345 -13.55 -6.91 -21.24
N GLU A 346 -13.57 -5.92 -20.37
CA GLU A 346 -13.67 -6.06 -18.92
C GLU A 346 -15.09 -5.78 -18.40
N TYR A 347 -16.04 -5.53 -19.30
CA TYR A 347 -17.42 -5.20 -18.95
C TYR A 347 -18.34 -6.42 -19.08
N GLY A 348 -19.36 -6.46 -18.20
CA GLY A 348 -20.44 -7.43 -18.29
C GLY A 348 -20.01 -8.89 -18.09
N PHE A 349 -19.03 -9.16 -17.28
CA PHE A 349 -18.61 -10.51 -16.94
C PHE A 349 -19.76 -11.35 -16.36
N HIS A 350 -19.79 -12.62 -16.71
CA HIS A 350 -20.60 -13.59 -15.97
C HIS A 350 -20.21 -13.56 -14.48
N TRP A 351 -21.15 -13.82 -13.58
CA TRP A 351 -20.97 -13.63 -12.14
C TRP A 351 -19.72 -14.33 -11.55
N LEU A 352 -19.38 -15.55 -12.00
CA LEU A 352 -18.16 -16.26 -11.56
C LEU A 352 -16.89 -15.51 -11.98
N VAL A 353 -16.83 -15.03 -13.21
CA VAL A 353 -15.71 -14.25 -13.72
C VAL A 353 -15.62 -12.92 -12.97
N THR A 354 -16.76 -12.29 -12.66
CA THR A 354 -16.82 -11.06 -11.84
C THR A 354 -16.21 -11.27 -10.45
N LEU A 355 -16.47 -12.41 -9.79
CA LEU A 355 -15.85 -12.72 -8.50
C LEU A 355 -14.33 -12.85 -8.61
N VAL A 356 -13.84 -13.59 -9.61
CA VAL A 356 -12.41 -13.77 -9.85
C VAL A 356 -11.75 -12.44 -10.24
N ALA A 357 -12.37 -11.67 -11.13
CA ALA A 357 -11.89 -10.37 -11.59
C ALA A 357 -11.76 -9.32 -10.48
N ASN A 358 -12.46 -9.50 -9.36
CA ASN A 358 -12.45 -8.58 -8.22
C ASN A 358 -11.96 -9.24 -6.92
N CYS A 359 -11.15 -10.29 -7.02
CA CYS A 359 -10.81 -11.13 -5.88
C CYS A 359 -10.02 -10.39 -4.77
N TYR A 360 -9.18 -9.42 -5.10
CA TYR A 360 -8.47 -8.62 -4.09
C TYR A 360 -9.43 -7.67 -3.37
N LEU A 361 -10.35 -7.04 -4.10
CA LEU A 361 -11.42 -6.24 -3.50
C LEU A 361 -12.23 -7.08 -2.51
N ILE A 362 -12.65 -8.28 -2.91
CA ILE A 362 -13.43 -9.19 -2.05
C ILE A 362 -12.64 -9.57 -0.80
N ALA A 363 -11.37 -9.92 -0.96
CA ALA A 363 -10.48 -10.22 0.18
C ALA A 363 -10.31 -9.00 1.12
N GLY A 364 -10.16 -7.80 0.55
CA GLY A 364 -10.09 -6.56 1.34
C GLY A 364 -11.36 -6.25 2.12
N LEU A 365 -12.52 -6.45 1.50
CA LEU A 365 -13.82 -6.32 2.18
C LEU A 365 -13.98 -7.35 3.30
N ALA A 366 -13.64 -8.61 3.05
CA ALA A 366 -13.66 -9.67 4.06
C ALA A 366 -12.73 -9.34 5.24
N PHE A 367 -11.52 -8.85 4.96
CA PHE A 367 -10.59 -8.41 6.00
C PHE A 367 -11.13 -7.21 6.78
N LEU A 368 -11.75 -6.22 6.11
CA LEU A 368 -12.37 -5.08 6.78
C LEU A 368 -13.50 -5.53 7.74
N VAL A 369 -14.38 -6.43 7.29
CA VAL A 369 -15.46 -6.99 8.12
C VAL A 369 -14.88 -7.73 9.32
N PHE A 370 -13.85 -8.56 9.11
CA PHE A 370 -13.14 -9.26 10.18
C PHE A 370 -12.58 -8.29 11.23
N MET A 371 -11.90 -7.23 10.80
CA MET A 371 -11.31 -6.23 11.69
C MET A 371 -12.34 -5.36 12.38
N ALA A 372 -13.43 -5.00 11.71
CA ALA A 372 -14.55 -4.28 12.31
C ALA A 372 -15.24 -5.11 13.41
N ARG A 373 -15.51 -6.40 13.15
CA ARG A 373 -16.03 -7.33 14.15
C ARG A 373 -15.10 -7.45 15.35
N ARG A 374 -13.79 -7.58 15.10
CA ARG A 374 -12.78 -7.66 16.17
C ARG A 374 -12.77 -6.40 17.02
N ALA A 375 -12.82 -5.22 16.40
CA ALA A 375 -12.91 -3.94 17.12
C ALA A 375 -14.20 -3.87 17.98
N TYR A 376 -15.33 -4.30 17.43
CA TYR A 376 -16.60 -4.35 18.14
C TYR A 376 -16.55 -5.27 19.39
N LEU A 377 -15.97 -6.47 19.28
CA LEU A 377 -15.83 -7.40 20.40
C LEU A 377 -14.98 -6.80 21.53
N VAL A 378 -13.86 -6.17 21.17
CA VAL A 378 -12.97 -5.48 22.14
C VAL A 378 -13.67 -4.32 22.85
N LEU A 379 -14.59 -3.61 22.17
CA LEU A 379 -15.40 -2.57 22.83
C LEU A 379 -16.39 -3.15 23.85
N ASN A 380 -17.05 -4.26 23.51
CA ASN A 380 -18.06 -4.85 24.35
C ASN A 380 -17.51 -5.53 25.61
N GLU A 381 -16.34 -6.15 25.54
CA GLU A 381 -15.66 -6.72 26.71
C GLU A 381 -15.44 -5.68 27.83
N VAL A 382 -15.15 -4.45 27.44
CA VAL A 382 -14.93 -3.35 28.40
C VAL A 382 -16.24 -2.83 28.99
N ASN A 383 -17.28 -2.74 28.18
CA ASN A 383 -18.58 -2.29 28.67
C ASN A 383 -19.13 -3.29 29.70
N LEU A 384 -18.99 -4.59 29.45
CA LEU A 384 -19.34 -5.65 30.41
C LEU A 384 -18.51 -5.55 31.69
N GLY A 385 -17.20 -5.39 31.62
CA GLY A 385 -16.31 -5.20 32.76
C GLY A 385 -16.65 -3.95 33.59
N ALA A 386 -16.98 -2.84 32.92
CA ALA A 386 -17.36 -1.59 33.59
C ALA A 386 -18.74 -1.69 34.31
N HIS A 387 -19.67 -2.45 33.74
CA HIS A 387 -20.95 -2.72 34.39
C HIS A 387 -20.82 -3.59 35.65
N LEU A 388 -19.94 -4.61 35.62
CA LEU A 388 -19.69 -5.48 36.78
C LEU A 388 -18.95 -4.76 37.93
N VAL A 389 -18.12 -3.74 37.62
CA VAL A 389 -17.44 -2.91 38.63
C VAL A 389 -18.40 -1.87 39.27
N ARG A 390 -19.40 -1.38 38.52
CA ARG A 390 -20.42 -0.44 39.04
C ARG A 390 -21.53 -1.12 39.83
N ALA A 391 -21.66 -2.44 39.69
CA ALA A 391 -22.65 -3.25 40.40
C ALA A 391 -22.14 -3.83 41.72
N LYS A 392 -20.89 -3.56 42.09
CA LYS A 392 -20.28 -3.82 43.41
C LYS A 392 -20.10 -2.51 44.17
#